data_522ad84b99e2a3723d8dc51c29c73488
#
_entry.id   522ad84b99e2a3723d8dc51c29c73488
#
_cell.length_a   1.000
_cell.length_b   1.000
_cell.length_c   1.000
_cell.angle_alpha   90.00
_cell.angle_beta   90.00
_cell.angle_gamma   90.00
#
_symmetry.space_group_name_H-M   'P 1'
#
loop_
_entity.id
_entity.type
_entity.pdbx_description
1 polymer ?
#
loop_
_entity_poly.entity_id
_entity_poly.type
_entity_poly.pdbx_seq_one_letter_code
_entity_poly.pdbx_strand_id
1 'polypeptide(L)'
;MNLHDVLVVYMRPDTAAGRRTLEIVKQTLLHAGVAALIVERNRVDQKCCWQKDLIITVGGDGTFLRASHFVEDVPMLGVNSEPKRKVGFFTRSTAQDFAEKFQRLRNGKYHLRQLPRLKVHIDGDEIPERALNEVFFGDRLPFKMCRYQLRVEGKKEEQRSSGVLISTGAGSHAWMQSAGGKRFSLTAEKMEYLVREPYHDLNRKGMLHQGFTNRKIHLLSRDTNNFLVIDALSKTYPMPVGSRATIELAKRKIQMVDF
;
A
#
# COMPACT_ATOMS: atom_id res chain seq x y z
N MET A 1 -10.52 -11.53 -20.38
CA MET A 1 -11.38 -10.67 -19.52
C MET A 1 -12.32 -9.88 -20.43
N ASN A 2 -13.61 -9.88 -20.12
CA ASN A 2 -14.55 -9.04 -20.82
C ASN A 2 -14.45 -7.63 -20.21
N LEU A 3 -14.07 -6.64 -21.00
CA LEU A 3 -13.80 -5.28 -20.52
C LEU A 3 -14.75 -4.31 -21.22
N HIS A 4 -15.65 -3.71 -20.47
CA HIS A 4 -16.61 -2.72 -20.94
C HIS A 4 -16.38 -1.35 -20.32
N ASP A 5 -16.05 -1.31 -19.01
CA ASP A 5 -15.86 -0.07 -18.25
C ASP A 5 -14.59 -0.13 -17.40
N VAL A 6 -13.64 0.75 -17.71
CA VAL A 6 -12.32 0.78 -17.10
C VAL A 6 -12.09 2.12 -16.40
N LEU A 7 -11.49 2.10 -15.23
CA LEU A 7 -10.96 3.31 -14.59
C LEU A 7 -9.48 3.46 -14.92
N VAL A 8 -9.09 4.62 -15.43
CA VAL A 8 -7.68 5.03 -15.60
C VAL A 8 -7.33 6.06 -14.54
N VAL A 9 -6.50 5.68 -13.57
CA VAL A 9 -5.96 6.58 -12.54
C VAL A 9 -4.57 7.02 -12.95
N TYR A 10 -4.34 8.32 -13.12
CA TYR A 10 -3.05 8.80 -13.59
C TYR A 10 -2.41 9.84 -12.65
N MET A 11 -1.08 9.85 -12.63
CA MET A 11 -0.32 10.96 -12.08
C MET A 11 -0.24 12.06 -13.16
N ARG A 12 -0.56 13.31 -12.79
CA ARG A 12 -0.42 14.45 -13.72
C ARG A 12 1.00 14.46 -14.28
N PRO A 13 1.15 14.29 -15.61
CA PRO A 13 2.47 14.13 -16.21
C PRO A 13 3.18 15.47 -16.32
N ASP A 14 4.39 15.54 -15.80
CA ASP A 14 5.33 16.66 -15.89
C ASP A 14 6.32 16.51 -17.07
N THR A 15 6.42 15.30 -17.64
CA THR A 15 7.35 14.99 -18.74
C THR A 15 6.63 14.63 -20.05
N ALA A 16 7.33 14.73 -21.18
CA ALA A 16 6.84 14.26 -22.47
C ALA A 16 6.59 12.75 -22.48
N ALA A 17 7.44 11.96 -21.80
CA ALA A 17 7.27 10.52 -21.68
C ALA A 17 5.99 10.16 -20.91
N GLY A 18 5.72 10.83 -19.80
CA GLY A 18 4.49 10.64 -19.04
C GLY A 18 3.24 10.98 -19.83
N ARG A 19 3.25 12.11 -20.57
CA ARG A 19 2.15 12.50 -21.47
C ARG A 19 1.91 11.46 -22.56
N ARG A 20 2.99 11.01 -23.22
CA ARG A 20 2.92 9.97 -24.26
C ARG A 20 2.34 8.66 -23.73
N THR A 21 2.76 8.23 -22.54
CA THR A 21 2.25 6.98 -21.94
C THR A 21 0.75 7.06 -21.67
N LEU A 22 0.28 8.17 -21.10
CA LEU A 22 -1.14 8.37 -20.83
C LEU A 22 -1.94 8.36 -22.13
N GLU A 23 -1.42 9.00 -23.18
CA GLU A 23 -2.09 9.06 -24.49
C GLU A 23 -2.16 7.67 -25.14
N ILE A 24 -1.09 6.88 -25.10
CA ILE A 24 -1.09 5.49 -25.60
C ILE A 24 -2.16 4.65 -24.89
N VAL A 25 -2.28 4.77 -23.58
CA VAL A 25 -3.32 4.06 -22.81
C VAL A 25 -4.71 4.47 -23.29
N LYS A 26 -4.99 5.77 -23.43
CA LYS A 26 -6.28 6.28 -23.89
C LYS A 26 -6.62 5.77 -25.29
N GLN A 27 -5.70 5.90 -26.23
CA GLN A 27 -5.90 5.48 -27.63
C GLN A 27 -6.11 3.98 -27.74
N THR A 28 -5.37 3.18 -26.97
CA THR A 28 -5.54 1.72 -26.95
C THR A 28 -6.95 1.34 -26.47
N LEU A 29 -7.46 1.98 -25.40
CA LEU A 29 -8.81 1.73 -24.89
C LEU A 29 -9.88 2.16 -25.91
N LEU A 30 -9.72 3.34 -26.52
CA LEU A 30 -10.62 3.87 -27.54
C LEU A 30 -10.71 2.92 -28.75
N HIS A 31 -9.58 2.51 -29.33
CA HIS A 31 -9.53 1.59 -30.46
C HIS A 31 -10.11 0.19 -30.12
N ALA A 32 -10.05 -0.19 -28.84
CA ALA A 32 -10.63 -1.44 -28.37
C ALA A 32 -12.15 -1.36 -28.09
N GLY A 33 -12.75 -0.18 -28.24
CA GLY A 33 -14.16 0.08 -27.94
C GLY A 33 -14.50 -0.02 -26.44
N VAL A 34 -13.53 0.24 -25.55
CA VAL A 34 -13.69 0.16 -24.10
C VAL A 34 -13.96 1.53 -23.50
N ALA A 35 -15.07 1.68 -22.78
CA ALA A 35 -15.38 2.90 -22.04
C ALA A 35 -14.35 3.13 -20.93
N ALA A 36 -13.84 4.35 -20.78
CA ALA A 36 -12.82 4.68 -19.80
C ALA A 36 -13.15 5.96 -19.05
N LEU A 37 -13.29 5.85 -17.72
CA LEU A 37 -13.27 7.01 -16.83
C LEU A 37 -11.80 7.34 -16.49
N ILE A 38 -11.38 8.59 -16.75
CA ILE A 38 -9.99 9.03 -16.57
C ILE A 38 -9.92 10.03 -15.42
N VAL A 39 -9.22 9.65 -14.33
CA VAL A 39 -9.19 10.42 -13.09
C VAL A 39 -7.77 10.66 -12.63
N GLU A 40 -7.44 11.90 -12.26
CA GLU A 40 -6.17 12.20 -11.61
C GLU A 40 -6.09 11.53 -10.23
N ARG A 41 -4.94 10.97 -9.88
CA ARG A 41 -4.73 10.18 -8.64
C ARG A 41 -5.18 10.89 -7.37
N ASN A 42 -5.12 12.23 -7.32
CA ASN A 42 -5.54 13.01 -6.15
C ASN A 42 -7.07 13.16 -6.03
N ARG A 43 -7.80 12.79 -7.07
CA ARG A 43 -9.27 12.84 -7.13
C ARG A 43 -9.91 11.46 -7.12
N VAL A 44 -9.12 10.39 -7.08
CA VAL A 44 -9.66 9.04 -7.00
C VAL A 44 -10.33 8.80 -5.65
N ASP A 45 -11.51 8.19 -5.70
CA ASP A 45 -12.30 7.79 -4.54
C ASP A 45 -12.96 6.43 -4.77
N GLN A 46 -13.70 5.95 -3.78
CA GLN A 46 -14.41 4.66 -3.87
C GLN A 46 -15.49 4.65 -4.96
N LYS A 47 -16.16 5.80 -5.23
CA LYS A 47 -17.22 5.89 -6.26
C LYS A 47 -16.64 5.69 -7.66
N CYS A 48 -15.46 6.24 -7.92
CA CYS A 48 -14.76 6.06 -9.19
C CYS A 48 -14.39 4.58 -9.45
N CYS A 49 -14.10 3.82 -8.40
CA CYS A 49 -13.70 2.41 -8.48
C CYS A 49 -14.89 1.44 -8.56
N TRP A 50 -16.09 1.91 -8.26
CA TRP A 50 -17.29 1.06 -8.19
C TRP A 50 -17.68 0.53 -9.56
N GLN A 51 -18.00 -0.76 -9.63
CA GLN A 51 -18.48 -1.47 -10.84
C GLN A 51 -17.57 -1.37 -12.07
N LYS A 52 -16.25 -1.22 -11.86
CA LYS A 52 -15.27 -1.27 -12.94
C LYS A 52 -14.80 -2.69 -13.19
N ASP A 53 -14.52 -3.00 -14.46
CA ASP A 53 -13.97 -4.31 -14.86
C ASP A 53 -12.46 -4.38 -14.59
N LEU A 54 -11.77 -3.24 -14.69
CA LEU A 54 -10.34 -3.11 -14.51
C LEU A 54 -9.97 -1.69 -14.07
N ILE A 55 -8.96 -1.57 -13.20
CA ILE A 55 -8.33 -0.30 -12.87
C ILE A 55 -6.92 -0.29 -13.45
N ILE A 56 -6.66 0.67 -14.33
CA ILE A 56 -5.34 0.91 -14.91
C ILE A 56 -4.72 2.12 -14.22
N THR A 57 -3.54 1.96 -13.65
CA THR A 57 -2.80 3.08 -13.07
C THR A 57 -1.67 3.50 -13.99
N VAL A 58 -1.61 4.78 -14.38
CA VAL A 58 -0.57 5.34 -15.25
C VAL A 58 0.33 6.27 -14.43
N GLY A 59 1.52 5.80 -14.09
CA GLY A 59 2.42 6.53 -13.21
C GLY A 59 3.58 5.68 -12.72
N GLY A 60 3.90 5.77 -11.44
CA GLY A 60 4.78 4.88 -10.70
C GLY A 60 4.03 4.22 -9.55
N ASP A 61 4.78 3.61 -8.62
CA ASP A 61 4.24 2.86 -7.48
C ASP A 61 3.29 3.68 -6.60
N GLY A 62 3.58 4.96 -6.38
CA GLY A 62 2.70 5.85 -5.61
C GLY A 62 1.32 6.10 -6.25
N THR A 63 1.17 5.93 -7.58
CA THR A 63 -0.14 6.01 -8.25
C THR A 63 -0.92 4.72 -8.03
N PHE A 64 -0.24 3.58 -8.10
CA PHE A 64 -0.84 2.28 -7.80
C PHE A 64 -1.29 2.19 -6.33
N LEU A 65 -0.42 2.55 -5.39
CA LEU A 65 -0.72 2.61 -3.96
C LEU A 65 -1.94 3.49 -3.67
N ARG A 66 -1.96 4.71 -4.24
CA ARG A 66 -3.10 5.62 -4.02
C ARG A 66 -4.42 5.02 -4.51
N ALA A 67 -4.44 4.42 -5.69
CA ALA A 67 -5.64 3.77 -6.22
C ALA A 67 -6.06 2.57 -5.37
N SER A 68 -5.10 1.74 -4.91
CA SER A 68 -5.36 0.52 -4.16
C SER A 68 -6.14 0.74 -2.84
N HIS A 69 -6.09 1.95 -2.28
CA HIS A 69 -6.84 2.29 -1.06
C HIS A 69 -8.36 2.27 -1.25
N PHE A 70 -8.83 2.48 -2.49
CA PHE A 70 -10.27 2.59 -2.83
C PHE A 70 -10.81 1.36 -3.55
N VAL A 71 -9.92 0.41 -3.87
CA VAL A 71 -10.26 -0.79 -4.63
C VAL A 71 -10.63 -1.93 -3.69
N GLU A 72 -11.73 -2.60 -3.98
CA GLU A 72 -12.17 -3.79 -3.23
C GLU A 72 -11.78 -5.08 -3.97
N ASP A 73 -12.49 -5.43 -5.04
CA ASP A 73 -12.33 -6.71 -5.73
C ASP A 73 -12.01 -6.57 -7.23
N VAL A 74 -11.78 -5.32 -7.71
CA VAL A 74 -11.47 -5.05 -9.11
C VAL A 74 -9.99 -5.31 -9.39
N PRO A 75 -9.63 -6.02 -10.47
CA PRO A 75 -8.23 -6.18 -10.86
C PRO A 75 -7.55 -4.85 -11.17
N MET A 76 -6.26 -4.77 -10.88
CA MET A 76 -5.44 -3.58 -11.10
C MET A 76 -4.25 -3.88 -12.02
N LEU A 77 -4.04 -3.06 -13.04
CA LEU A 77 -2.86 -3.10 -13.92
C LEU A 77 -2.06 -1.80 -13.78
N GLY A 78 -0.82 -1.90 -13.34
CA GLY A 78 0.10 -0.76 -13.28
C GLY A 78 0.85 -0.57 -14.61
N VAL A 79 0.86 0.66 -15.13
CA VAL A 79 1.63 1.09 -16.30
C VAL A 79 2.67 2.12 -15.87
N ASN A 80 3.95 1.77 -15.98
CA ASN A 80 5.04 2.69 -15.67
C ASN A 80 5.14 3.79 -16.72
N SER A 81 4.82 5.02 -16.32
CA SER A 81 4.85 6.16 -17.25
C SER A 81 6.26 6.63 -17.61
N GLU A 82 7.26 6.27 -16.81
CA GLU A 82 8.64 6.73 -16.94
C GLU A 82 9.63 5.68 -16.41
N PRO A 83 9.85 4.54 -17.13
CA PRO A 83 10.65 3.43 -16.63
C PRO A 83 12.12 3.78 -16.33
N LYS A 84 12.65 4.85 -16.96
CA LYS A 84 14.01 5.35 -16.70
C LYS A 84 14.14 6.13 -15.38
N ARG A 85 13.02 6.60 -14.80
CA ARG A 85 12.99 7.46 -13.61
C ARG A 85 12.29 6.81 -12.41
N LYS A 86 11.41 5.84 -12.66
CA LYS A 86 10.53 5.22 -11.66
C LYS A 86 10.83 3.72 -11.60
N VAL A 87 10.99 3.19 -10.41
CA VAL A 87 11.27 1.76 -10.19
C VAL A 87 10.16 0.88 -10.75
N GLY A 88 8.90 1.20 -10.47
CA GLY A 88 7.75 0.50 -11.03
C GLY A 88 7.54 -0.89 -10.46
N PHE A 89 7.67 -1.03 -9.14
CA PHE A 89 7.50 -2.29 -8.43
C PHE A 89 6.11 -2.93 -8.64
N PHE A 90 5.06 -2.11 -8.67
CA PHE A 90 3.68 -2.54 -8.93
C PHE A 90 3.28 -2.46 -10.41
N THR A 91 4.16 -1.97 -11.29
CA THR A 91 3.82 -1.86 -12.70
C THR A 91 4.22 -3.12 -13.47
N ARG A 92 3.39 -3.52 -14.43
CA ARG A 92 3.60 -4.71 -15.27
C ARG A 92 3.61 -4.37 -16.75
N SER A 93 3.47 -3.07 -17.07
CA SER A 93 3.46 -2.57 -18.43
C SER A 93 4.12 -1.20 -18.50
N THR A 94 4.47 -0.81 -19.72
CA THR A 94 5.05 0.49 -20.10
C THR A 94 4.35 1.00 -21.36
N ALA A 95 4.70 2.21 -21.83
CA ALA A 95 4.19 2.72 -23.10
C ALA A 95 4.49 1.81 -24.31
N GLN A 96 5.62 1.08 -24.27
CA GLN A 96 6.08 0.26 -25.38
C GLN A 96 5.27 -1.02 -25.57
N ASP A 97 4.82 -1.63 -24.45
CA ASP A 97 4.19 -2.94 -24.47
C ASP A 97 2.71 -2.94 -24.03
N PHE A 98 2.16 -1.78 -23.72
CA PHE A 98 0.79 -1.69 -23.18
C PHE A 98 -0.25 -2.24 -24.15
N ALA A 99 -0.19 -1.87 -25.44
CA ALA A 99 -1.19 -2.32 -26.42
C ALA A 99 -1.18 -3.85 -26.58
N GLU A 100 -0.01 -4.46 -26.66
CA GLU A 100 0.14 -5.94 -26.69
C GLU A 100 -0.40 -6.58 -25.42
N LYS A 101 0.02 -6.12 -24.26
CA LYS A 101 -0.42 -6.65 -22.96
C LYS A 101 -1.90 -6.48 -22.72
N PHE A 102 -2.49 -5.37 -23.19
CA PHE A 102 -3.92 -5.16 -23.12
C PHE A 102 -4.68 -6.18 -23.98
N GLN A 103 -4.19 -6.52 -25.18
CA GLN A 103 -4.76 -7.60 -25.98
C GLN A 103 -4.59 -8.97 -25.33
N ARG A 104 -3.45 -9.26 -24.71
CA ARG A 104 -3.25 -10.48 -23.93
C ARG A 104 -4.27 -10.58 -22.80
N LEU A 105 -4.50 -9.48 -22.08
CA LEU A 105 -5.48 -9.40 -20.99
C LEU A 105 -6.90 -9.69 -21.49
N ARG A 106 -7.33 -9.10 -22.61
CA ARG A 106 -8.63 -9.38 -23.24
C ARG A 106 -8.79 -10.86 -23.63
N ASN A 107 -7.74 -11.46 -24.13
CA ASN A 107 -7.67 -12.86 -24.56
C ASN A 107 -7.49 -13.86 -23.39
N GLY A 108 -7.54 -13.40 -22.13
CA GLY A 108 -7.38 -14.25 -20.97
C GLY A 108 -5.92 -14.73 -20.70
N LYS A 109 -4.93 -14.17 -21.40
CA LYS A 109 -3.50 -14.54 -21.28
C LYS A 109 -2.80 -13.68 -20.20
N TYR A 110 -3.25 -13.83 -18.97
CA TYR A 110 -2.71 -13.16 -17.79
C TYR A 110 -2.99 -14.01 -16.55
N HIS A 111 -2.38 -13.65 -15.43
CA HIS A 111 -2.73 -14.20 -14.13
C HIS A 111 -2.93 -13.08 -13.11
N LEU A 112 -3.63 -13.36 -12.01
CA LEU A 112 -3.88 -12.43 -10.94
C LEU A 112 -3.02 -12.78 -9.74
N ARG A 113 -2.14 -11.86 -9.36
CA ARG A 113 -1.35 -11.97 -8.14
C ARG A 113 -2.12 -11.34 -6.98
N GLN A 114 -2.42 -12.15 -5.97
CA GLN A 114 -3.17 -11.75 -4.80
C GLN A 114 -2.24 -11.09 -3.78
N LEU A 115 -2.31 -9.76 -3.62
CA LEU A 115 -1.47 -9.02 -2.68
C LEU A 115 -2.24 -8.77 -1.38
N PRO A 116 -1.78 -9.31 -0.23
CA PRO A 116 -2.38 -9.01 1.07
C PRO A 116 -2.30 -7.52 1.40
N ARG A 117 -3.29 -7.04 2.16
CA ARG A 117 -3.34 -5.68 2.72
C ARG A 117 -3.48 -5.75 4.23
N LEU A 118 -3.12 -4.66 4.90
CA LEU A 118 -3.42 -4.46 6.31
C LEU A 118 -4.67 -3.59 6.46
N LYS A 119 -5.52 -3.94 7.41
CA LYS A 119 -6.58 -3.07 7.91
C LYS A 119 -6.27 -2.64 9.33
N VAL A 120 -6.74 -1.48 9.69
CA VAL A 120 -6.49 -0.85 10.99
C VAL A 120 -7.82 -0.46 11.62
N HIS A 121 -7.93 -0.73 12.92
CA HIS A 121 -8.98 -0.16 13.76
C HIS A 121 -8.32 0.78 14.78
N ILE A 122 -8.91 1.94 14.99
CA ILE A 122 -8.52 2.89 16.03
C ILE A 122 -9.69 3.05 16.98
N ASP A 123 -9.47 2.76 18.27
CA ASP A 123 -10.46 2.79 19.35
C ASP A 123 -11.76 2.00 19.05
N GLY A 124 -11.64 0.97 18.21
CA GLY A 124 -12.73 0.09 17.78
C GLY A 124 -13.24 0.35 16.37
N ASP A 125 -13.04 1.53 15.82
CA ASP A 125 -13.51 1.92 14.49
C ASP A 125 -12.52 1.56 13.40
N GLU A 126 -12.98 0.88 12.35
CA GLU A 126 -12.17 0.58 11.17
C GLU A 126 -11.92 1.85 10.38
N ILE A 127 -10.64 2.19 10.11
CA ILE A 127 -10.31 3.28 9.20
C ILE A 127 -10.51 2.84 7.74
N PRO A 128 -10.91 3.76 6.84
CA PRO A 128 -11.30 3.38 5.47
C PRO A 128 -10.14 2.89 4.60
N GLU A 129 -8.92 3.39 4.83
CA GLU A 129 -7.76 3.02 4.04
C GLU A 129 -7.18 1.68 4.50
N ARG A 130 -6.77 0.84 3.54
CA ARG A 130 -6.04 -0.41 3.77
C ARG A 130 -4.64 -0.30 3.24
N ALA A 131 -3.63 -0.58 4.08
CA ALA A 131 -2.24 -0.53 3.65
C ALA A 131 -1.90 -1.67 2.68
N LEU A 132 -1.33 -1.33 1.53
CA LEU A 132 -0.73 -2.31 0.64
C LEU A 132 0.75 -2.55 1.02
N ASN A 133 1.48 -1.52 1.44
CA ASN A 133 2.83 -1.62 1.92
C ASN A 133 2.90 -1.78 3.44
N GLU A 134 2.66 -0.69 4.18
CA GLU A 134 2.90 -0.65 5.63
C GLU A 134 1.98 0.31 6.38
N VAL A 135 1.87 0.03 7.66
CA VAL A 135 1.34 0.92 8.69
C VAL A 135 2.52 1.40 9.54
N PHE A 136 2.66 2.69 9.72
CA PHE A 136 3.62 3.28 10.64
C PHE A 136 2.92 3.93 11.82
N PHE A 137 3.41 3.66 13.02
CA PHE A 137 3.04 4.35 14.26
C PHE A 137 4.29 5.02 14.86
N GLY A 138 4.19 6.30 15.23
CA GLY A 138 5.31 7.05 15.78
C GLY A 138 4.92 8.41 16.33
N ASP A 139 5.90 9.26 16.71
CA ASP A 139 5.69 10.65 17.10
C ASP A 139 5.74 11.57 15.87
N ARG A 140 4.96 12.67 15.88
CA ARG A 140 4.96 13.69 14.82
C ARG A 140 6.29 14.43 14.69
N LEU A 141 7.08 14.47 15.75
CA LEU A 141 8.38 15.11 15.76
C LEU A 141 9.46 14.04 15.56
N PRO A 142 10.16 14.02 14.41
CA PRO A 142 11.05 12.91 14.03
C PRO A 142 12.28 12.75 14.97
N PHE A 143 12.57 13.75 15.77
CA PHE A 143 13.65 13.75 16.78
C PHE A 143 13.18 13.29 18.16
N LYS A 144 11.87 13.02 18.36
CA LYS A 144 11.34 12.51 19.61
C LYS A 144 11.07 11.01 19.52
N MET A 145 11.36 10.35 20.62
CA MET A 145 10.97 8.95 20.81
C MET A 145 9.53 8.89 21.30
N CYS A 146 8.70 8.10 20.64
CA CYS A 146 7.35 7.81 21.11
C CYS A 146 7.33 6.71 22.17
N ARG A 147 6.37 6.79 23.07
CA ARG A 147 6.08 5.74 24.07
C ARG A 147 4.77 5.07 23.73
N TYR A 148 4.76 3.76 23.75
CA TYR A 148 3.59 2.94 23.47
C TYR A 148 3.76 1.56 24.01
N GLN A 149 2.64 0.84 24.13
CA GLN A 149 2.66 -0.57 24.43
C GLN A 149 2.44 -1.35 23.14
N LEU A 150 3.33 -2.27 22.84
CA LEU A 150 3.22 -3.23 21.73
C LEU A 150 2.77 -4.59 22.27
N ARG A 151 1.75 -5.18 21.65
CA ARG A 151 1.32 -6.55 21.93
C ARG A 151 1.28 -7.36 20.65
N VAL A 152 2.03 -8.46 20.61
CA VAL A 152 2.12 -9.42 19.51
C VAL A 152 2.09 -10.83 20.07
N GLU A 153 1.20 -11.69 19.57
CA GLU A 153 1.09 -13.11 19.94
C GLU A 153 1.04 -13.36 21.47
N GLY A 154 0.28 -12.53 22.17
CA GLY A 154 0.14 -12.61 23.62
C GLY A 154 1.27 -11.96 24.42
N LYS A 155 2.43 -11.73 23.84
CA LYS A 155 3.52 -10.98 24.47
C LYS A 155 3.17 -9.49 24.47
N LYS A 156 3.47 -8.81 25.58
CA LYS A 156 3.14 -7.40 25.80
C LYS A 156 4.37 -6.68 26.34
N GLU A 157 4.70 -5.54 25.73
CA GLU A 157 5.88 -4.79 26.13
C GLU A 157 5.67 -3.27 25.97
N GLU A 158 6.10 -2.50 26.98
CA GLU A 158 6.20 -1.04 26.88
C GLU A 158 7.42 -0.69 26.02
N GLN A 159 7.20 0.09 24.98
CA GLN A 159 8.24 0.52 24.04
C GLN A 159 8.53 2.01 24.20
N ARG A 160 9.79 2.34 23.97
CA ARG A 160 10.29 3.69 23.75
C ARG A 160 11.20 3.66 22.52
N SER A 161 10.80 4.29 21.41
CA SER A 161 11.48 4.14 20.12
C SER A 161 11.08 5.27 19.17
N SER A 162 11.68 5.32 17.98
CA SER A 162 11.20 6.22 16.91
C SER A 162 9.91 5.73 16.24
N GLY A 163 9.29 4.66 16.77
CA GLY A 163 8.04 4.10 16.27
C GLY A 163 8.15 2.64 15.84
N VAL A 164 7.07 2.13 15.28
CA VAL A 164 7.01 0.77 14.75
C VAL A 164 6.42 0.77 13.34
N LEU A 165 7.06 0.02 12.44
CA LEU A 165 6.55 -0.34 11.13
C LEU A 165 5.89 -1.71 11.19
N ILE A 166 4.72 -1.85 10.55
CA ILE A 166 4.02 -3.12 10.36
C ILE A 166 3.76 -3.25 8.87
N SER A 167 4.30 -4.28 8.23
CA SER A 167 4.40 -4.35 6.77
C SER A 167 3.86 -5.65 6.21
N THR A 168 3.31 -5.57 4.99
CA THR A 168 2.98 -6.71 4.12
C THR A 168 4.22 -7.19 3.38
N GLY A 169 4.08 -8.27 2.57
CA GLY A 169 5.10 -8.71 1.63
C GLY A 169 5.47 -7.62 0.60
N ALA A 170 4.52 -6.81 0.16
CA ALA A 170 4.80 -5.69 -0.75
C ALA A 170 5.66 -4.61 -0.07
N GLY A 171 5.27 -4.17 1.11
CA GLY A 171 6.01 -3.16 1.88
C GLY A 171 7.39 -3.64 2.35
N SER A 172 7.61 -4.97 2.42
CA SER A 172 8.94 -5.53 2.73
C SER A 172 10.00 -5.21 1.67
N HIS A 173 9.59 -4.71 0.50
CA HIS A 173 10.46 -4.22 -0.56
C HIS A 173 10.52 -2.67 -0.62
N ALA A 174 9.85 -1.98 0.30
CA ALA A 174 9.75 -0.53 0.39
C ALA A 174 10.40 0.02 1.68
N TRP A 175 9.68 0.78 2.48
CA TRP A 175 10.21 1.41 3.70
C TRP A 175 10.68 0.38 4.73
N MET A 176 9.97 -0.73 4.90
CA MET A 176 10.38 -1.80 5.81
C MET A 176 11.81 -2.27 5.50
N GLN A 177 12.17 -2.46 4.22
CA GLN A 177 13.53 -2.83 3.82
C GLN A 177 14.55 -1.76 4.20
N SER A 178 14.25 -0.49 3.94
CA SER A 178 15.13 0.64 4.26
C SER A 178 15.34 0.80 5.77
N ALA A 179 14.37 0.35 6.57
CA ALA A 179 14.45 0.34 8.03
C ALA A 179 15.17 -0.89 8.62
N GLY A 180 15.65 -1.81 7.79
CA GLY A 180 16.35 -3.03 8.24
C GLY A 180 15.45 -4.27 8.37
N GLY A 181 14.21 -4.21 7.89
CA GLY A 181 13.31 -5.35 7.82
C GLY A 181 13.70 -6.40 6.79
N LYS A 182 13.06 -7.54 6.82
CA LYS A 182 13.36 -8.69 5.96
C LYS A 182 12.40 -8.75 4.77
N ARG A 183 12.93 -8.97 3.57
CA ARG A 183 12.11 -9.26 2.40
C ARG A 183 11.41 -10.60 2.52
N PHE A 184 10.15 -10.64 2.11
CA PHE A 184 9.39 -11.89 2.03
C PHE A 184 8.40 -11.86 0.86
N SER A 185 7.77 -12.99 0.56
CA SER A 185 6.87 -13.13 -0.59
C SER A 185 5.75 -12.09 -0.59
N LEU A 186 5.49 -11.51 -1.76
CA LEU A 186 4.41 -10.54 -1.99
C LEU A 186 3.02 -11.09 -1.64
N THR A 187 2.84 -12.40 -1.77
CA THR A 187 1.55 -13.07 -1.57
C THR A 187 1.45 -13.75 -0.20
N ALA A 188 2.48 -13.61 0.65
CA ALA A 188 2.50 -14.25 1.95
C ALA A 188 1.42 -13.64 2.88
N GLU A 189 0.62 -14.51 3.47
CA GLU A 189 -0.43 -14.13 4.44
C GLU A 189 0.14 -13.96 5.84
N LYS A 190 1.12 -13.09 5.95
CA LYS A 190 1.74 -12.66 7.20
C LYS A 190 2.16 -11.21 7.08
N MET A 191 2.43 -10.60 8.22
CA MET A 191 3.01 -9.27 8.34
C MET A 191 4.30 -9.32 9.15
N GLU A 192 5.21 -8.41 8.87
CA GLU A 192 6.40 -8.15 9.66
C GLU A 192 6.19 -6.91 10.51
N TYR A 193 6.58 -6.95 11.77
CA TYR A 193 6.72 -5.75 12.59
C TYR A 193 8.19 -5.48 12.87
N LEU A 194 8.55 -4.19 12.91
CA LEU A 194 9.90 -3.71 13.21
C LEU A 194 9.81 -2.43 14.06
N VAL A 195 10.31 -2.51 15.29
CA VAL A 195 10.48 -1.35 16.18
C VAL A 195 11.72 -0.58 15.72
N ARG A 196 11.53 0.68 15.35
CA ARG A 196 12.61 1.54 14.84
C ARG A 196 13.37 2.21 15.97
N GLU A 197 14.70 2.19 15.87
CA GLU A 197 15.61 2.83 16.84
C GLU A 197 15.13 2.66 18.30
N PRO A 198 14.99 1.42 18.80
CA PRO A 198 14.52 1.18 20.15
C PRO A 198 15.49 1.77 21.18
N TYR A 199 14.95 2.39 22.23
CA TYR A 199 15.77 2.82 23.34
C TYR A 199 16.32 1.60 24.10
N HIS A 200 17.62 1.45 24.13
CA HIS A 200 18.31 0.38 24.85
C HIS A 200 18.47 0.78 26.32
N ASP A 201 17.67 0.18 27.18
CA ASP A 201 17.90 0.18 28.63
C ASP A 201 18.80 -1.01 28.97
N LEU A 202 19.89 -0.76 29.71
CA LEU A 202 20.88 -1.79 30.10
C LEU A 202 20.27 -3.00 30.83
N ASN A 203 19.10 -2.83 31.44
CA ASN A 203 18.38 -3.85 32.20
C ASN A 203 17.30 -4.62 31.40
N ARG A 204 17.08 -4.30 30.13
CA ARG A 204 16.01 -4.90 29.32
C ARG A 204 16.49 -6.14 28.56
N LYS A 205 15.99 -7.31 28.95
CA LYS A 205 16.16 -8.58 28.22
C LYS A 205 14.88 -8.91 27.44
N GLY A 206 15.01 -9.44 26.22
CA GLY A 206 13.90 -10.08 25.49
C GLY A 206 12.90 -9.14 24.83
N MET A 207 13.38 -8.10 24.14
CA MET A 207 12.54 -7.10 23.52
C MET A 207 11.79 -7.60 22.27
N LEU A 208 10.51 -7.19 22.14
CA LEU A 208 9.75 -7.27 20.90
C LEU A 208 10.32 -6.23 19.91
N HIS A 209 11.40 -6.60 19.21
CA HIS A 209 12.09 -5.70 18.29
C HIS A 209 11.64 -5.92 16.84
N GLN A 210 11.65 -7.16 16.38
CA GLN A 210 11.29 -7.54 15.00
C GLN A 210 10.72 -8.96 14.99
N GLY A 211 9.76 -9.20 14.13
CA GLY A 211 9.21 -10.54 13.94
C GLY A 211 8.11 -10.60 12.92
N PHE A 212 7.71 -11.83 12.60
CA PHE A 212 6.58 -12.12 11.70
C PHE A 212 5.40 -12.64 12.50
N THR A 213 4.20 -12.27 12.05
CA THR A 213 2.95 -12.82 12.59
C THR A 213 1.85 -12.77 11.53
N ASN A 214 0.87 -13.65 11.64
CA ASN A 214 -0.41 -13.55 10.91
C ASN A 214 -1.57 -13.18 11.87
N ARG A 215 -1.26 -12.94 13.14
CA ARG A 215 -2.22 -12.55 14.17
C ARG A 215 -2.26 -11.03 14.33
N LYS A 216 -3.31 -10.54 14.99
CA LYS A 216 -3.48 -9.11 15.29
C LYS A 216 -2.31 -8.55 16.10
N ILE A 217 -1.85 -7.37 15.69
CA ILE A 217 -0.91 -6.56 16.46
C ILE A 217 -1.70 -5.43 17.12
N HIS A 218 -1.46 -5.20 18.40
CA HIS A 218 -2.12 -4.14 19.16
C HIS A 218 -1.10 -3.13 19.63
N LEU A 219 -1.47 -1.86 19.47
CA LEU A 219 -0.72 -0.70 19.95
C LEU A 219 -1.60 0.09 20.92
N LEU A 220 -1.02 0.54 22.02
CA LEU A 220 -1.64 1.46 22.97
C LEU A 220 -0.73 2.65 23.14
N SER A 221 -1.19 3.83 22.74
CA SER A 221 -0.43 5.07 22.83
C SER A 221 -0.21 5.49 24.28
N ARG A 222 1.00 5.98 24.57
CA ARG A 222 1.43 6.50 25.88
C ARG A 222 1.88 7.97 25.82
N ASP A 223 1.85 8.58 24.63
CA ASP A 223 2.19 9.98 24.42
C ASP A 223 1.10 10.73 23.64
N THR A 224 1.08 12.06 23.78
CA THR A 224 0.05 12.92 23.21
C THR A 224 0.21 13.17 21.71
N ASN A 225 1.46 13.12 21.20
CA ASN A 225 1.80 13.47 19.81
C ASN A 225 1.93 12.26 18.89
N ASN A 226 1.62 11.07 19.40
CA ASN A 226 1.67 9.88 18.58
C ASN A 226 0.63 9.95 17.44
N PHE A 227 0.96 9.33 16.33
CA PHE A 227 0.09 9.22 15.16
C PHE A 227 0.30 7.88 14.44
N LEU A 228 -0.63 7.59 13.55
CA LEU A 228 -0.56 6.47 12.64
C LEU A 228 -0.72 6.96 11.21
N VAL A 229 0.00 6.34 10.27
CA VAL A 229 -0.10 6.62 8.84
C VAL A 229 -0.10 5.32 8.03
N ILE A 230 -0.82 5.34 6.91
CA ILE A 230 -0.97 4.22 5.97
C ILE A 230 -0.18 4.52 4.70
N ASP A 231 0.69 3.58 4.28
CA ASP A 231 1.47 3.64 3.01
C ASP A 231 2.21 4.98 2.80
N ALA A 232 2.69 5.60 3.89
CA ALA A 232 3.36 6.90 3.87
C ALA A 232 2.58 8.02 3.13
N LEU A 233 1.25 7.93 3.10
CA LEU A 233 0.40 8.97 2.53
C LEU A 233 0.27 10.17 3.47
N SER A 234 -0.18 11.30 2.93
CA SER A 234 -0.28 12.56 3.67
C SER A 234 -1.32 12.57 4.81
N LYS A 235 -2.29 11.67 4.78
CA LYS A 235 -3.31 11.56 5.84
C LYS A 235 -2.73 10.85 7.06
N THR A 236 -2.80 11.50 8.21
CA THR A 236 -2.37 10.97 9.50
C THR A 236 -3.56 10.81 10.44
N TYR A 237 -3.50 9.82 11.30
CA TYR A 237 -4.49 9.54 12.34
C TYR A 237 -3.87 9.84 13.70
N PRO A 238 -4.37 10.86 14.44
CA PRO A 238 -3.89 11.13 15.79
C PRO A 238 -4.09 9.95 16.72
N MET A 239 -3.09 9.67 17.54
CA MET A 239 -3.10 8.61 18.55
C MET A 239 -2.74 9.21 19.92
N PRO A 240 -3.61 10.02 20.55
CA PRO A 240 -3.32 10.58 21.86
C PRO A 240 -3.19 9.48 22.94
N VAL A 241 -2.77 9.88 24.13
CA VAL A 241 -2.63 8.95 25.28
C VAL A 241 -3.90 8.14 25.48
N GLY A 242 -3.75 6.82 25.58
CA GLY A 242 -4.87 5.89 25.77
C GLY A 242 -5.50 5.35 24.48
N SER A 243 -5.28 5.99 23.33
CA SER A 243 -5.77 5.48 22.04
C SER A 243 -5.17 4.14 21.69
N ARG A 244 -5.99 3.26 21.13
CA ARG A 244 -5.63 1.89 20.78
C ARG A 244 -5.72 1.68 19.28
N ALA A 245 -4.69 1.11 18.68
CA ALA A 245 -4.75 0.62 17.31
C ALA A 245 -4.67 -0.90 17.28
N THR A 246 -5.46 -1.51 16.40
CA THR A 246 -5.37 -2.93 16.07
C THR A 246 -5.10 -3.07 14.59
N ILE A 247 -4.01 -3.75 14.24
CA ILE A 247 -3.58 -3.98 12.87
C ILE A 247 -3.67 -5.48 12.57
N GLU A 248 -4.30 -5.82 11.47
CA GLU A 248 -4.45 -7.21 11.02
C GLU A 248 -4.49 -7.32 9.50
N LEU A 249 -4.32 -8.53 8.98
CA LEU A 249 -4.50 -8.80 7.55
C LEU A 249 -5.96 -8.57 7.15
N ALA A 250 -6.17 -7.82 6.07
CA ALA A 250 -7.49 -7.62 5.49
C ALA A 250 -7.95 -8.88 4.75
N LYS A 251 -9.25 -9.20 4.79
CA LYS A 251 -9.81 -10.32 4.06
C LYS A 251 -9.67 -10.15 2.54
N ARG A 252 -9.91 -8.93 2.05
CA ARG A 252 -9.82 -8.59 0.62
C ARG A 252 -8.43 -8.17 0.24
N LYS A 253 -7.88 -8.84 -0.77
CA LYS A 253 -6.53 -8.61 -1.33
C LYS A 253 -6.63 -7.75 -2.59
N ILE A 254 -5.54 -7.09 -2.97
CA ILE A 254 -5.45 -6.50 -4.30
C ILE A 254 -5.18 -7.61 -5.32
N GLN A 255 -5.95 -7.62 -6.38
CA GLN A 255 -5.76 -8.50 -7.54
C GLN A 255 -4.88 -7.76 -8.56
N MET A 256 -3.58 -7.92 -8.49
CA MET A 256 -2.65 -7.31 -9.44
C MET A 256 -2.54 -8.17 -10.69
N VAL A 257 -2.81 -7.57 -11.85
CA VAL A 257 -2.60 -8.23 -13.15
C VAL A 257 -1.10 -8.44 -13.37
N ASP A 258 -0.71 -9.64 -13.78
CA ASP A 258 0.66 -10.02 -14.13
C ASP A 258 0.64 -10.88 -15.41
N PHE A 259 1.76 -10.93 -16.19
CA PHE A 259 1.83 -11.55 -17.51
C PHE A 259 2.91 -12.61 -17.61
#